data_9f11c1b50ddc96703a7bd96441fe5ed0
#
_entry.id   9f11c1b50ddc96703a7bd96441fe5ed0
#
_cell.length_a   1.000
_cell.length_b   1.000
_cell.length_c   1.000
_cell.angle_alpha   90.00
_cell.angle_beta   90.00
_cell.angle_gamma   90.00
#
_symmetry.space_group_name_H-M   'P 1'
#
loop_
_entity.id
_entity.type
_entity.pdbx_description
1 polymer ?
#
loop_
_entity_poly.entity_id
_entity_poly.type
_entity_poly.pdbx_seq_one_letter_code
_entity_poly.pdbx_strand_id
1 'polypeptide(L)'
;MAVIVVSGAPGTGKSTIATALAAELRWPLLSLDMIKEALADVLGLGDEDWSDRIGDAAAEVVFRLCGQFPDAIAEGWWRRERRQRALVEFAGAVEVFCHCNAEIVARRMHDRHGTGRHPIHRDVINPSLIDQAAALAATVTPLGLGAALVRLDTGEPDASAKAIAGVI
;
A
#
# COMPACT_ATOMS: atom_id res chain seq x y z
N MET A 1 14.08 2.30 16.59
CA MET A 1 12.87 1.85 15.90
C MET A 1 12.88 2.52 14.52
N ALA A 2 12.98 1.75 13.47
CA ALA A 2 12.95 2.26 12.12
C ALA A 2 11.69 1.73 11.41
N VAL A 3 10.92 2.62 10.79
CA VAL A 3 9.77 2.24 9.99
C VAL A 3 10.01 2.69 8.55
N ILE A 4 9.77 1.77 7.61
CA ILE A 4 9.70 2.08 6.19
C ILE A 4 8.23 2.03 5.78
N VAL A 5 7.72 3.11 5.22
CA VAL A 5 6.35 3.18 4.73
C VAL A 5 6.34 3.10 3.21
N VAL A 6 5.78 2.03 2.67
CA VAL A 6 5.59 1.87 1.22
C VAL A 6 4.21 2.40 0.85
N SER A 7 4.18 3.50 0.11
CA SER A 7 2.97 4.26 -0.25
C SER A 7 2.79 4.36 -1.76
N GLY A 8 1.62 4.82 -2.21
CA GLY A 8 1.27 5.03 -3.63
C GLY A 8 -0.17 4.61 -3.94
N ALA A 9 -0.64 4.92 -5.15
CA ALA A 9 -1.99 4.56 -5.61
C ALA A 9 -2.19 3.04 -5.77
N PRO A 10 -3.43 2.53 -5.84
CA PRO A 10 -3.69 1.16 -6.28
C PRO A 10 -3.05 0.88 -7.64
N GLY A 11 -2.52 -0.33 -7.85
CA GLY A 11 -1.88 -0.71 -9.13
C GLY A 11 -0.44 -0.26 -9.33
N THR A 12 0.13 0.58 -8.44
CA THR A 12 1.52 1.08 -8.57
C THR A 12 2.60 0.09 -8.10
N GLY A 13 2.30 -1.15 -7.79
CA GLY A 13 3.29 -2.17 -7.45
C GLY A 13 3.84 -2.13 -6.01
N LYS A 14 3.21 -1.40 -5.11
CA LYS A 14 3.61 -1.29 -3.70
C LYS A 14 3.92 -2.63 -3.03
N SER A 15 3.00 -3.59 -3.16
CA SER A 15 3.11 -4.89 -2.47
C SER A 15 4.33 -5.67 -2.95
N THR A 16 4.69 -5.59 -4.25
CA THR A 16 5.90 -6.19 -4.81
C THR A 16 7.15 -5.58 -4.17
N ILE A 17 7.21 -4.25 -4.10
CA ILE A 17 8.33 -3.52 -3.50
C ILE A 17 8.43 -3.81 -2.00
N ALA A 18 7.31 -3.77 -1.28
CA ALA A 18 7.29 -4.04 0.16
C ALA A 18 7.73 -5.47 0.49
N THR A 19 7.32 -6.45 -0.33
CA THR A 19 7.77 -7.84 -0.19
C THR A 19 9.27 -7.98 -0.43
N ALA A 20 9.81 -7.33 -1.46
CA ALA A 20 11.25 -7.35 -1.74
C ALA A 20 12.07 -6.71 -0.60
N LEU A 21 11.62 -5.57 -0.08
CA LEU A 21 12.25 -4.91 1.07
C LEU A 21 12.20 -5.79 2.32
N ALA A 22 11.05 -6.41 2.60
CA ALA A 22 10.88 -7.28 3.76
C ALA A 22 11.82 -8.51 3.70
N ALA A 23 11.97 -9.10 2.52
CA ALA A 23 12.87 -10.22 2.31
C ALA A 23 14.35 -9.82 2.51
N GLU A 24 14.77 -8.69 1.94
CA GLU A 24 16.15 -8.22 2.02
C GLU A 24 16.53 -7.79 3.44
N LEU A 25 15.71 -6.96 4.07
CA LEU A 25 15.96 -6.43 5.40
C LEU A 25 15.64 -7.43 6.53
N ARG A 26 14.90 -8.50 6.22
CA ARG A 26 14.36 -9.47 7.19
C ARG A 26 13.48 -8.79 8.24
N TRP A 27 12.75 -7.76 7.83
CA TRP A 27 11.82 -7.03 8.68
C TRP A 27 10.38 -7.53 8.49
N PRO A 28 9.54 -7.46 9.52
CA PRO A 28 8.12 -7.79 9.39
C PRO A 28 7.45 -6.84 8.40
N LEU A 29 6.63 -7.42 7.50
CA LEU A 29 5.78 -6.69 6.58
C LEU A 29 4.34 -6.62 7.12
N LEU A 30 3.88 -5.41 7.35
CA LEU A 30 2.51 -5.10 7.77
C LEU A 30 1.75 -4.51 6.58
N SER A 31 1.11 -5.38 5.81
CA SER A 31 0.32 -4.99 4.64
C SER A 31 -1.13 -4.73 5.04
N LEU A 32 -1.61 -3.53 4.74
CA LEU A 32 -2.99 -3.14 4.99
C LEU A 32 -3.98 -4.03 4.22
N ASP A 33 -3.66 -4.36 2.96
CA ASP A 33 -4.53 -5.20 2.13
C ASP A 33 -4.61 -6.62 2.70
N MET A 34 -3.51 -7.24 3.09
CA MET A 34 -3.50 -8.59 3.70
C MET A 34 -4.31 -8.64 5.01
N ILE A 35 -4.15 -7.63 5.86
CA ILE A 35 -4.91 -7.56 7.12
C ILE A 35 -6.39 -7.33 6.83
N LYS A 36 -6.72 -6.48 5.85
CA LYS A 36 -8.10 -6.25 5.42
C LYS A 36 -8.77 -7.54 4.91
N GLU A 37 -8.05 -8.31 4.10
CA GLU A 37 -8.52 -9.61 3.59
C GLU A 37 -8.78 -10.60 4.74
N ALA A 38 -7.82 -10.78 5.64
CA ALA A 38 -7.95 -11.66 6.79
C ALA A 38 -9.13 -11.26 7.72
N LEU A 39 -9.36 -9.97 7.91
CA LEU A 39 -10.53 -9.50 8.66
C LEU A 39 -11.83 -9.81 7.93
N ALA A 40 -11.86 -9.64 6.61
CA ALA A 40 -13.05 -9.93 5.81
C ALA A 40 -13.38 -11.43 5.73
N ASP A 41 -12.38 -12.30 5.75
CA ASP A 41 -12.57 -13.76 5.83
C ASP A 41 -13.34 -14.19 7.09
N VAL A 42 -13.11 -13.49 8.20
CA VAL A 42 -13.75 -13.80 9.49
C VAL A 42 -15.06 -13.07 9.66
N LEU A 43 -15.11 -11.78 9.28
CA LEU A 43 -16.24 -10.89 9.55
C LEU A 43 -17.26 -10.86 8.41
N GLY A 44 -16.93 -11.47 7.27
CA GLY A 44 -17.76 -11.50 6.07
C GLY A 44 -17.60 -10.29 5.16
N LEU A 45 -18.20 -10.41 3.98
CA LEU A 45 -18.28 -9.36 2.96
C LEU A 45 -19.52 -8.49 3.18
N GLY A 46 -19.48 -7.25 2.70
CA GLY A 46 -20.60 -6.31 2.79
C GLY A 46 -20.55 -5.27 1.67
N ASP A 47 -21.25 -4.17 1.88
CA ASP A 47 -21.29 -3.03 0.97
C ASP A 47 -19.99 -2.18 1.02
N GLU A 48 -20.05 -1.00 0.41
CA GLU A 48 -18.92 -0.08 0.36
C GLU A 48 -18.52 0.43 1.74
N ASP A 49 -19.50 0.82 2.53
CA ASP A 49 -19.27 1.33 3.88
C ASP A 49 -18.66 0.25 4.77
N TRP A 50 -19.11 -0.99 4.63
CA TRP A 50 -18.51 -2.12 5.32
C TRP A 50 -17.05 -2.35 4.90
N SER A 51 -16.77 -2.36 3.59
CA SER A 51 -15.40 -2.50 3.08
C SER A 51 -14.48 -1.37 3.56
N ASP A 52 -14.98 -0.14 3.65
CA ASP A 52 -14.21 0.99 4.17
C ASP A 52 -13.95 0.85 5.69
N ARG A 53 -14.95 0.42 6.47
CA ARG A 53 -14.79 0.14 7.91
C ARG A 53 -13.77 -0.97 8.19
N ILE A 54 -13.82 -2.07 7.43
CA ILE A 54 -12.80 -3.14 7.55
C ILE A 54 -11.41 -2.59 7.19
N GLY A 55 -11.33 -1.74 6.18
CA GLY A 55 -10.06 -1.09 5.82
C GLY A 55 -9.54 -0.13 6.89
N ASP A 56 -10.42 0.56 7.62
CA ASP A 56 -10.02 1.42 8.76
C ASP A 56 -9.54 0.58 9.94
N ALA A 57 -10.22 -0.54 10.22
CA ALA A 57 -9.80 -1.50 11.23
C ALA A 57 -8.42 -2.10 10.87
N ALA A 58 -8.20 -2.47 9.62
CA ALA A 58 -6.90 -2.96 9.14
C ALA A 58 -5.79 -1.90 9.33
N ALA A 59 -6.07 -0.63 9.01
CA ALA A 59 -5.11 0.44 9.22
C ALA A 59 -4.75 0.63 10.69
N GLU A 60 -5.73 0.58 11.60
CA GLU A 60 -5.49 0.65 13.04
C GLU A 60 -4.62 -0.52 13.54
N VAL A 61 -4.81 -1.73 13.01
CA VAL A 61 -3.95 -2.87 13.31
C VAL A 61 -2.51 -2.60 12.83
N VAL A 62 -2.32 -2.08 11.61
CA VAL A 62 -0.98 -1.72 11.12
C VAL A 62 -0.30 -0.71 12.04
N PHE A 63 -1.00 0.37 12.41
CA PHE A 63 -0.43 1.40 13.30
C PHE A 63 0.01 0.81 14.64
N ARG A 64 -0.84 0.01 15.27
CA ARG A 64 -0.52 -0.61 16.57
C ARG A 64 0.64 -1.59 16.48
N LEU A 65 0.66 -2.42 15.44
CA LEU A 65 1.72 -3.41 15.28
C LEU A 65 3.07 -2.78 14.94
N CYS A 66 3.11 -1.73 14.12
CA CYS A 66 4.35 -1.00 13.85
C CYS A 66 5.04 -0.53 15.14
N GLY A 67 4.27 -0.09 16.14
CA GLY A 67 4.80 0.32 17.44
C GLY A 67 5.32 -0.83 18.33
N GLN A 68 5.09 -2.10 17.95
CA GLN A 68 5.52 -3.26 18.74
C GLN A 68 6.84 -3.87 18.24
N PHE A 69 7.27 -3.52 17.03
CA PHE A 69 8.51 -4.02 16.45
C PHE A 69 9.63 -2.97 16.53
N PRO A 70 10.90 -3.38 16.75
CA PRO A 70 12.01 -2.46 16.67
C PRO A 70 12.16 -1.86 15.26
N ASP A 71 11.87 -2.66 14.23
CA ASP A 71 11.92 -2.27 12.84
C ASP A 71 10.75 -2.95 12.09
N ALA A 72 10.10 -2.23 11.16
CA ALA A 72 8.95 -2.74 10.41
C ALA A 72 8.77 -2.06 9.06
N ILE A 73 8.08 -2.74 8.14
CA ILE A 73 7.63 -2.19 6.87
C ILE A 73 6.11 -2.12 6.90
N ALA A 74 5.55 -0.91 6.75
CA ALA A 74 4.12 -0.67 6.61
C ALA A 74 3.78 -0.44 5.14
N GLU A 75 2.89 -1.24 4.56
CA GLU A 75 2.47 -1.12 3.17
C GLU A 75 0.98 -0.83 3.09
N GLY A 76 0.60 0.18 2.29
CA GLY A 76 -0.80 0.47 2.07
C GLY A 76 -1.08 1.67 1.18
N TRP A 77 -2.38 1.82 0.86
CA TRP A 77 -2.90 3.04 0.30
C TRP A 77 -3.56 3.89 1.40
N TRP A 78 -2.81 4.90 1.83
CA TRP A 78 -3.17 5.80 2.91
C TRP A 78 -4.04 6.95 2.38
N ARG A 79 -5.35 6.80 2.37
CA ARG A 79 -6.31 7.79 1.86
C ARG A 79 -7.20 8.38 2.96
N ARG A 80 -7.74 9.56 2.75
CA ARG A 80 -8.70 10.24 3.64
C ARG A 80 -8.15 10.34 5.08
N GLU A 81 -8.95 9.97 6.08
CA GLU A 81 -8.59 10.00 7.51
C GLU A 81 -7.37 9.13 7.83
N ARG A 82 -7.19 8.00 7.13
CA ARG A 82 -6.00 7.15 7.26
C ARG A 82 -4.72 7.89 6.91
N ARG A 83 -4.78 8.82 5.93
CA ARG A 83 -3.62 9.66 5.60
C ARG A 83 -3.23 10.57 6.75
N GLN A 84 -4.20 11.22 7.39
CA GLN A 84 -3.93 12.10 8.54
C GLN A 84 -3.36 11.30 9.71
N ARG A 85 -3.92 10.12 9.98
CA ARG A 85 -3.39 9.24 11.01
C ARG A 85 -1.98 8.77 10.68
N ALA A 86 -1.71 8.35 9.44
CA ALA A 86 -0.39 7.92 8.99
C ALA A 86 0.69 9.02 9.14
N LEU A 87 0.33 10.29 8.92
CA LEU A 87 1.25 11.42 9.14
C LEU A 87 1.70 11.55 10.60
N VAL A 88 0.86 11.17 11.53
CA VAL A 88 1.16 11.20 12.97
C VAL A 88 1.92 9.95 13.39
N GLU A 89 1.39 8.77 13.06
CA GLU A 89 1.92 7.48 13.53
C GLU A 89 3.27 7.13 12.89
N PHE A 90 3.49 7.57 11.65
CA PHE A 90 4.75 7.33 10.92
C PHE A 90 5.63 8.57 10.81
N ALA A 91 5.43 9.57 11.66
CA ALA A 91 6.29 10.75 11.66
C ALA A 91 7.76 10.37 11.83
N GLY A 92 8.62 10.83 10.90
CA GLY A 92 10.04 10.48 10.90
C GLY A 92 10.37 9.12 10.26
N ALA A 93 9.41 8.41 9.68
CA ALA A 93 9.68 7.19 8.91
C ALA A 93 10.25 7.51 7.53
N VAL A 94 11.01 6.56 6.97
CA VAL A 94 11.41 6.59 5.56
C VAL A 94 10.20 6.24 4.68
N GLU A 95 9.89 7.07 3.69
CA GLU A 95 8.82 6.79 2.74
C GLU A 95 9.39 6.30 1.41
N VAL A 96 8.93 5.12 0.95
CA VAL A 96 9.11 4.62 -0.41
C VAL A 96 7.81 4.84 -1.16
N PHE A 97 7.77 5.91 -1.96
CA PHE A 97 6.59 6.28 -2.75
C PHE A 97 6.64 5.63 -4.12
N CYS A 98 5.78 4.63 -4.33
CA CYS A 98 5.64 3.91 -5.59
C CYS A 98 4.72 4.66 -6.56
N HIS A 99 5.22 4.94 -7.74
CA HIS A 99 4.44 5.50 -8.84
C HIS A 99 4.76 4.77 -10.16
N CYS A 100 3.93 4.91 -11.16
CA CYS A 100 4.20 4.55 -12.54
C CYS A 100 3.16 5.22 -13.46
N ASN A 101 3.36 5.08 -14.77
CA ASN A 101 2.45 5.60 -15.77
C ASN A 101 1.02 5.04 -15.58
N ALA A 102 0.00 5.87 -15.82
CA ALA A 102 -1.41 5.52 -15.70
C ALA A 102 -1.80 4.29 -16.57
N GLU A 103 -1.22 4.15 -17.76
CA GLU A 103 -1.43 3.00 -18.63
C GLU A 103 -0.93 1.69 -18.02
N ILE A 104 0.22 1.74 -17.33
CA ILE A 104 0.77 0.59 -16.59
C ILE A 104 -0.16 0.23 -15.43
N VAL A 105 -0.68 1.22 -14.70
CA VAL A 105 -1.66 1.00 -13.63
C VAL A 105 -2.92 0.33 -14.17
N ALA A 106 -3.51 0.88 -15.24
CA ALA A 106 -4.72 0.34 -15.87
C ALA A 106 -4.52 -1.12 -16.28
N ARG A 107 -3.43 -1.42 -16.99
CA ARG A 107 -3.08 -2.78 -17.39
C ARG A 107 -2.94 -3.73 -16.18
N ARG A 108 -2.17 -3.35 -15.17
CA ARG A 108 -1.98 -4.16 -13.95
C ARG A 108 -3.28 -4.40 -13.19
N MET A 109 -4.15 -3.39 -13.14
CA MET A 109 -5.47 -3.52 -12.51
C MET A 109 -6.37 -4.46 -13.31
N HIS A 110 -6.35 -4.35 -14.64
CA HIS A 110 -7.10 -5.23 -15.54
C HIS A 110 -6.63 -6.68 -15.43
N ASP A 111 -5.31 -6.91 -15.48
CA ASP A 111 -4.72 -8.26 -15.36
C ASP A 111 -5.10 -8.93 -14.03
N ARG A 112 -5.22 -8.16 -12.96
CA ARG A 112 -5.66 -8.66 -11.64
C ARG A 112 -7.15 -8.98 -11.58
N HIS A 113 -7.97 -8.35 -12.40
CA HIS A 113 -9.43 -8.50 -12.35
C HIS A 113 -9.91 -9.96 -12.56
N GLY A 114 -9.13 -10.80 -13.21
CA GLY A 114 -9.46 -12.22 -13.46
C GLY A 114 -8.69 -13.23 -12.60
N THR A 115 -7.85 -12.82 -11.66
CA THR A 115 -6.83 -13.68 -11.04
C THR A 115 -7.07 -14.02 -9.57
N GLY A 116 -8.32 -14.05 -9.09
CA GLY A 116 -8.65 -14.50 -7.75
C GLY A 116 -8.35 -13.49 -6.63
N ARG A 117 -8.29 -12.18 -6.94
CA ARG A 117 -8.21 -11.11 -5.94
C ARG A 117 -9.38 -11.20 -4.97
N HIS A 118 -9.11 -10.98 -3.68
CA HIS A 118 -10.13 -11.09 -2.64
C HIS A 118 -11.31 -10.11 -2.87
N PRO A 119 -12.57 -10.56 -2.77
CA PRO A 119 -13.76 -9.76 -3.10
C PRO A 119 -13.93 -8.49 -2.26
N ILE A 120 -13.29 -8.39 -1.09
CA ILE A 120 -13.32 -7.19 -0.26
C ILE A 120 -12.72 -5.97 -0.98
N HIS A 121 -11.86 -6.19 -1.97
CA HIS A 121 -11.33 -5.15 -2.84
C HIS A 121 -12.26 -4.95 -4.03
N ARG A 122 -13.27 -4.19 -3.90
CA ARG A 122 -14.39 -3.97 -4.83
C ARG A 122 -14.03 -3.74 -6.31
N ASP A 123 -12.75 -3.55 -6.64
CA ASP A 123 -12.26 -3.53 -8.01
C ASP A 123 -12.53 -4.85 -8.78
N VAL A 124 -12.76 -5.95 -8.07
CA VAL A 124 -13.19 -7.23 -8.65
C VAL A 124 -14.61 -7.16 -9.24
N ILE A 125 -15.49 -6.36 -8.62
CA ILE A 125 -16.91 -6.28 -8.99
C ILE A 125 -17.29 -4.95 -9.64
N ASN A 126 -16.41 -3.96 -9.64
CA ASN A 126 -16.65 -2.63 -10.21
C ASN A 126 -15.50 -2.20 -11.14
N PRO A 127 -15.62 -2.44 -12.47
CA PRO A 127 -14.60 -2.07 -13.44
C PRO A 127 -14.25 -0.57 -13.46
N SER A 128 -15.18 0.31 -13.08
CA SER A 128 -14.89 1.75 -13.04
C SER A 128 -13.79 2.12 -12.04
N LEU A 129 -13.50 1.26 -11.07
CA LEU A 129 -12.39 1.46 -10.13
C LEU A 129 -11.02 1.29 -10.79
N ILE A 130 -10.95 0.62 -11.94
CA ILE A 130 -9.71 0.51 -12.74
C ILE A 130 -9.35 1.87 -13.32
N ASP A 131 -10.32 2.54 -13.96
CA ASP A 131 -10.11 3.88 -14.51
C ASP A 131 -9.82 4.90 -13.42
N GLN A 132 -10.51 4.79 -12.28
CA GLN A 132 -10.25 5.63 -11.12
C GLN A 132 -8.84 5.42 -10.55
N ALA A 133 -8.34 4.19 -10.50
CA ALA A 133 -6.98 3.90 -10.05
C ALA A 133 -5.92 4.51 -10.98
N ALA A 134 -6.13 4.44 -12.29
CA ALA A 134 -5.26 5.07 -13.28
C ALA A 134 -5.25 6.61 -13.15
N ALA A 135 -6.41 7.23 -12.98
CA ALA A 135 -6.53 8.67 -12.74
C ALA A 135 -5.88 9.09 -11.40
N LEU A 136 -6.06 8.29 -10.35
CA LEU A 136 -5.43 8.52 -9.04
C LEU A 136 -3.91 8.42 -9.13
N ALA A 137 -3.37 7.49 -9.90
CA ALA A 137 -1.92 7.34 -10.05
C ALA A 137 -1.23 8.62 -10.55
N ALA A 138 -1.93 9.42 -11.36
CA ALA A 138 -1.43 10.69 -11.87
C ALA A 138 -1.46 11.84 -10.84
N THR A 139 -2.26 11.73 -9.78
CA THR A 139 -2.53 12.82 -8.83
C THR A 139 -2.08 12.55 -7.41
N VAL A 140 -1.87 11.28 -7.04
CA VAL A 140 -1.42 10.90 -5.69
C VAL A 140 0.00 11.39 -5.46
N THR A 141 0.20 12.01 -4.32
CA THR A 141 1.49 12.54 -3.85
C THR A 141 1.98 11.75 -2.64
N PRO A 142 3.29 11.76 -2.37
CA PRO A 142 3.84 11.20 -1.13
C PRO A 142 3.13 11.70 0.12
N LEU A 143 3.22 10.95 1.19
CA LEU A 143 2.69 11.35 2.51
C LEU A 143 3.43 12.56 3.07
N GLY A 144 4.76 12.56 2.97
CA GLY A 144 5.60 13.60 3.54
C GLY A 144 5.87 13.37 5.02
N LEU A 145 6.47 12.25 5.36
CA LEU A 145 6.66 11.77 6.75
C LEU A 145 7.82 12.46 7.50
N GLY A 146 8.53 13.35 6.85
CA GLY A 146 9.56 14.18 7.47
C GLY A 146 10.99 13.60 7.49
N ALA A 147 11.17 12.30 7.17
CA ALA A 147 12.49 11.71 6.93
C ALA A 147 12.77 11.57 5.42
N ALA A 148 13.59 10.60 5.04
CA ALA A 148 13.96 10.38 3.65
C ALA A 148 12.74 9.94 2.80
N LEU A 149 12.66 10.45 1.58
CA LEU A 149 11.68 10.08 0.57
C LEU A 149 12.36 9.44 -0.63
N VAL A 150 12.10 8.16 -0.86
CA VAL A 150 12.52 7.43 -2.06
C VAL A 150 11.35 7.45 -3.04
N ARG A 151 11.46 8.20 -4.15
CA ARG A 151 10.48 8.16 -5.25
C ARG A 151 10.87 7.05 -6.21
N LEU A 152 9.98 6.09 -6.42
CA LEU A 152 10.26 4.89 -7.15
C LEU A 152 9.30 4.74 -8.33
N ASP A 153 9.83 4.81 -9.57
CA ASP A 153 9.08 4.41 -10.75
C ASP A 153 9.06 2.88 -10.85
N THR A 154 7.94 2.28 -10.55
CA THR A 154 7.75 0.82 -10.59
C THR A 154 7.44 0.30 -11.99
N GLY A 155 7.39 1.15 -12.99
CA GLY A 155 7.39 0.77 -14.40
C GLY A 155 8.74 0.25 -14.87
N GLU A 156 9.81 0.60 -14.18
CA GLU A 156 11.17 0.17 -14.50
C GLU A 156 11.47 -1.23 -13.96
N PRO A 157 12.23 -2.05 -14.71
CA PRO A 157 12.45 -3.46 -14.38
C PRO A 157 13.29 -3.67 -13.11
N ASP A 158 14.11 -2.70 -12.72
CA ASP A 158 15.03 -2.76 -11.57
C ASP A 158 14.48 -1.99 -10.33
N ALA A 159 13.18 -1.70 -10.31
CA ALA A 159 12.54 -0.92 -9.26
C ALA A 159 12.81 -1.48 -7.84
N SER A 160 12.76 -2.81 -7.66
CA SER A 160 13.03 -3.42 -6.35
C SER A 160 14.46 -3.20 -5.88
N ALA A 161 15.45 -3.33 -6.76
CA ALA A 161 16.86 -3.05 -6.44
C ALA A 161 17.07 -1.57 -6.08
N LYS A 162 16.44 -0.65 -6.82
CA LYS A 162 16.48 0.79 -6.52
C LYS A 162 15.82 1.13 -5.18
N ALA A 163 14.71 0.46 -4.83
CA ALA A 163 14.07 0.63 -3.53
C ALA A 163 15.00 0.22 -2.39
N ILE A 164 15.64 -0.94 -2.51
CA ILE A 164 16.59 -1.45 -1.51
C ILE A 164 17.76 -0.47 -1.36
N ALA A 165 18.41 -0.08 -2.47
CA ALA A 165 19.52 0.87 -2.43
C ALA A 165 19.16 2.26 -1.89
N GLY A 166 17.89 2.65 -1.96
CA GLY A 166 17.40 3.95 -1.46
C GLY A 166 17.09 3.99 0.03
N VAL A 167 17.00 2.82 0.71
CA VAL A 167 16.65 2.74 2.14
C VAL A 167 17.77 2.20 3.02
N ILE A 168 18.81 1.60 2.45
CA ILE A 168 20.04 1.15 3.13
C ILE A 168 21.09 2.26 3.07
#